data_7762570cb38577618252b851bca120ad
#
_entry.id   7762570cb38577618252b851bca120ad
#
_cell.length_a   1.000
_cell.length_b   1.000
_cell.length_c   1.000
_cell.angle_alpha   90.00
_cell.angle_beta   90.00
_cell.angle_gamma   90.00
#
_symmetry.space_group_name_H-M   'P 1'
#
loop_
_entity.id
_entity.type
_entity.pdbx_description
1 polymer ?
#
loop_
_entity_poly.entity_id
_entity_poly.type
_entity_poly.pdbx_seq_one_letter_code
_entity_poly.pdbx_strand_id
1 'polypeptide(L)'
;MEDRKAQAVFILMMTVLIFDLPFLSSVNYIPRYFIPFVPFLSILGALFVNEIIDLARNKSWIFVPVVVTLVLVLGISYSMLRLVSTALLFMNDARMPASEYIASLRGYKKTIEYTLYPPIINKKQFYGAARNYPIYFVKYPDDIVPTGGRFEYNQGEQGLIDRNVDYFVIDSFTYSRLYTDSICKTNIVECDFFKNLLAGKIKSFRLLKEFTYSLPSYFPQLTMTAVNPEMRIYERVR
;
A
#
# COMPACT_ATOMS: atom_id res chain seq x y z
N MET A 1 42.98 0.46 22.47
CA MET A 1 41.52 0.78 22.57
C MET A 1 40.92 1.12 21.21
N GLU A 2 41.68 1.73 20.29
CA GLU A 2 41.28 2.00 18.89
C GLU A 2 40.98 0.73 18.08
N ASP A 3 41.83 -0.30 18.18
CA ASP A 3 41.68 -1.56 17.46
C ASP A 3 40.34 -2.25 17.74
N ARG A 4 39.87 -2.20 18.98
CA ARG A 4 38.57 -2.84 19.33
C ARG A 4 37.37 -2.09 18.74
N LYS A 5 37.44 -0.76 18.64
CA LYS A 5 36.40 0.05 17.98
C LYS A 5 36.36 -0.24 16.48
N ALA A 6 37.52 -0.28 15.83
CA ALA A 6 37.63 -0.61 14.41
C ALA A 6 37.09 -2.02 14.11
N GLN A 7 37.43 -3.00 14.94
CA GLN A 7 36.90 -4.36 14.82
C GLN A 7 35.37 -4.41 14.99
N ALA A 8 34.82 -3.70 15.98
CA ALA A 8 33.37 -3.66 16.20
C ALA A 8 32.62 -3.02 15.02
N VAL A 9 33.13 -1.91 14.48
CA VAL A 9 32.58 -1.27 13.29
C VAL A 9 32.67 -2.18 12.07
N PHE A 10 33.81 -2.85 11.86
CA PHE A 10 33.98 -3.80 10.77
C PHE A 10 33.01 -4.97 10.86
N ILE A 11 32.85 -5.59 12.03
CA ILE A 11 31.89 -6.68 12.26
C ILE A 11 30.46 -6.20 11.98
N LEU A 12 30.10 -5.00 12.44
CA LEU A 12 28.78 -4.43 12.22
C LEU A 12 28.51 -4.18 10.73
N MET A 13 29.48 -3.60 9.99
CA MET A 13 29.39 -3.41 8.55
C MET A 13 29.28 -4.72 7.79
N MET A 14 30.08 -5.72 8.14
CA MET A 14 30.03 -7.04 7.51
C MET A 14 28.69 -7.74 7.79
N THR A 15 28.15 -7.59 8.99
CA THR A 15 26.83 -8.12 9.32
C THR A 15 25.73 -7.50 8.44
N VAL A 16 25.71 -6.17 8.31
CA VAL A 16 24.76 -5.46 7.44
C VAL A 16 24.91 -5.93 6.00
N LEU A 17 26.14 -5.98 5.47
CA LEU A 17 26.39 -6.41 4.09
C LEU A 17 25.95 -7.85 3.81
N ILE A 18 26.28 -8.79 4.70
CA ILE A 18 25.93 -10.19 4.51
C ILE A 18 24.39 -10.40 4.50
N PHE A 19 23.68 -9.66 5.33
CA PHE A 19 22.23 -9.79 5.41
C PHE A 19 21.50 -8.98 4.31
N ASP A 20 22.05 -7.84 3.86
CA ASP A 20 21.41 -7.01 2.83
C ASP A 20 21.63 -7.54 1.40
N LEU A 21 22.80 -8.11 1.10
CA LEU A 21 23.14 -8.60 -0.23
C LEU A 21 22.09 -9.55 -0.84
N PRO A 22 21.55 -10.55 -0.11
CA PRO A 22 20.51 -11.43 -0.64
C PRO A 22 19.20 -10.71 -0.94
N PHE A 23 18.88 -9.65 -0.19
CA PHE A 23 17.63 -8.88 -0.40
C PHE A 23 17.77 -7.87 -1.54
N LEU A 24 18.93 -7.27 -1.74
CA LEU A 24 19.22 -6.39 -2.88
C LEU A 24 19.16 -7.12 -4.22
N SER A 25 19.47 -8.41 -4.23
CA SER A 25 19.40 -9.25 -5.43
C SER A 25 18.01 -9.84 -5.69
N SER A 26 17.07 -9.70 -4.75
CA SER A 26 15.73 -10.26 -4.91
C SER A 26 14.85 -9.38 -5.81
N VAL A 27 14.17 -10.00 -6.78
CA VAL A 27 13.24 -9.34 -7.71
C VAL A 27 12.02 -8.75 -6.98
N ASN A 28 11.73 -9.24 -5.78
CA ASN A 28 10.59 -8.82 -4.95
C ASN A 28 11.08 -8.02 -3.72
N TYR A 29 11.60 -6.82 -3.97
CA TYR A 29 11.98 -5.91 -2.91
C TYR A 29 10.78 -5.47 -2.06
N ILE A 30 10.76 -5.90 -0.80
CA ILE A 30 9.74 -5.50 0.16
C ILE A 30 10.42 -4.70 1.29
N PRO A 31 10.14 -3.39 1.41
CA PRO A 31 10.82 -2.50 2.38
C PRO A 31 10.78 -3.00 3.83
N ARG A 32 9.75 -3.76 4.22
CA ARG A 32 9.64 -4.32 5.59
C ARG A 32 10.79 -5.26 5.98
N TYR A 33 11.49 -5.86 5.02
CA TYR A 33 12.63 -6.73 5.31
C TYR A 33 13.87 -5.95 5.80
N PHE A 34 13.91 -4.62 5.61
CA PHE A 34 14.98 -3.75 6.10
C PHE A 34 14.75 -3.24 7.53
N ILE A 35 13.55 -3.41 8.09
CA ILE A 35 13.26 -2.95 9.46
C ILE A 35 14.25 -3.50 10.49
N PRO A 36 14.66 -4.79 10.47
CA PRO A 36 15.65 -5.30 11.41
C PRO A 36 17.02 -4.64 11.34
N PHE A 37 17.38 -4.02 10.21
CA PHE A 37 18.68 -3.36 10.01
C PHE A 37 18.70 -1.91 10.48
N VAL A 38 17.54 -1.29 10.67
CA VAL A 38 17.44 0.11 11.10
C VAL A 38 18.25 0.39 12.37
N PRO A 39 18.22 -0.44 13.44
CA PRO A 39 19.03 -0.22 14.63
C PRO A 39 20.53 -0.22 14.33
N PHE A 40 21.01 -1.14 13.49
CA PHE A 40 22.42 -1.24 13.13
C PHE A 40 22.88 -0.04 12.30
N LEU A 41 22.07 0.38 11.32
CA LEU A 41 22.34 1.57 10.52
C LEU A 41 22.32 2.84 11.38
N SER A 42 21.47 2.91 12.39
CA SER A 42 21.41 4.03 13.33
C SER A 42 22.68 4.11 14.19
N ILE A 43 23.21 2.97 14.66
CA ILE A 43 24.46 2.91 15.41
C ILE A 43 25.62 3.35 14.51
N LEU A 44 25.73 2.83 13.28
CA LEU A 44 26.77 3.23 12.32
C LEU A 44 26.70 4.72 12.02
N GLY A 45 25.49 5.25 11.80
CA GLY A 45 25.27 6.68 11.57
C GLY A 45 25.74 7.54 12.76
N ALA A 46 25.42 7.11 13.98
CA ALA A 46 25.85 7.82 15.19
C ALA A 46 27.37 7.81 15.35
N LEU A 47 28.03 6.69 15.09
CA LEU A 47 29.50 6.58 15.13
C LEU A 47 30.12 7.49 14.07
N PHE A 48 29.60 7.49 12.85
CA PHE A 48 30.08 8.35 11.76
C PHE A 48 29.96 9.84 12.08
N VAL A 49 28.82 10.26 12.63
CA VAL A 49 28.58 11.64 13.06
C VAL A 49 29.60 12.04 14.15
N ASN A 50 29.83 11.16 15.12
CA ASN A 50 30.79 11.42 16.20
C ASN A 50 32.22 11.59 15.65
N GLU A 51 32.67 10.75 14.75
CA GLU A 51 34.00 10.86 14.09
C GLU A 51 34.14 12.18 13.31
N ILE A 52 33.09 12.62 12.60
CA ILE A 52 33.11 13.91 11.90
C ILE A 52 33.27 15.06 12.90
N ILE A 53 32.55 15.04 14.01
CA ILE A 53 32.63 16.08 15.05
C ILE A 53 34.01 16.11 15.67
N ASP A 54 34.57 14.96 16.00
CA ASP A 54 35.94 14.88 16.60
C ASP A 54 37.03 15.35 15.61
N LEU A 55 36.92 14.97 14.33
CA LEU A 55 37.79 15.45 13.28
C LEU A 55 37.73 16.99 13.13
N ALA A 56 36.52 17.54 13.17
CA ALA A 56 36.27 18.97 13.08
C ALA A 56 36.86 19.74 14.27
N ARG A 57 36.71 19.19 15.48
CA ARG A 57 37.32 19.77 16.70
C ARG A 57 38.83 19.80 16.62
N ASN A 58 39.45 18.70 16.17
CA ASN A 58 40.91 18.62 16.03
C ASN A 58 41.50 19.60 15.00
N LYS A 59 40.73 19.98 13.98
CA LYS A 59 41.12 20.94 12.93
C LYS A 59 40.58 22.35 13.19
N SER A 60 40.01 22.63 14.37
CA SER A 60 39.39 23.93 14.72
C SER A 60 38.34 24.41 13.73
N TRP A 61 37.60 23.48 13.11
CA TRP A 61 36.53 23.77 12.16
C TRP A 61 35.22 24.04 12.89
N ILE A 62 35.07 25.26 13.40
CA ILE A 62 33.92 25.69 14.22
C ILE A 62 32.59 25.49 13.50
N PHE A 63 32.57 25.61 12.17
CA PHE A 63 31.31 25.49 11.40
C PHE A 63 30.77 24.07 11.29
N VAL A 64 31.62 23.05 11.35
CA VAL A 64 31.20 21.65 11.12
C VAL A 64 30.20 21.15 12.16
N PRO A 65 30.43 21.34 13.47
CA PRO A 65 29.41 20.93 14.46
C PRO A 65 28.08 21.63 14.27
N VAL A 66 28.10 22.92 13.90
CA VAL A 66 26.86 23.70 13.65
C VAL A 66 26.11 23.14 12.46
N VAL A 67 26.78 22.87 11.34
CA VAL A 67 26.17 22.30 10.14
C VAL A 67 25.64 20.91 10.42
N VAL A 68 26.40 20.05 11.08
CA VAL A 68 25.96 18.70 11.46
C VAL A 68 24.72 18.75 12.35
N THR A 69 24.69 19.62 13.37
CA THR A 69 23.54 19.80 14.23
C THR A 69 22.32 20.27 13.44
N LEU A 70 22.49 21.23 12.54
CA LEU A 70 21.42 21.74 11.69
C LEU A 70 20.83 20.63 10.80
N VAL A 71 21.69 19.84 10.14
CA VAL A 71 21.28 18.71 9.29
C VAL A 71 20.52 17.67 10.11
N LEU A 72 20.99 17.34 11.31
CA LEU A 72 20.31 16.40 12.20
C LEU A 72 18.95 16.92 12.63
N VAL A 73 18.83 18.20 13.04
CA VAL A 73 17.56 18.82 13.43
C VAL A 73 16.57 18.80 12.26
N LEU A 74 17.01 19.18 11.07
CA LEU A 74 16.16 19.15 9.86
C LEU A 74 15.73 17.72 9.51
N GLY A 75 16.65 16.76 9.58
CA GLY A 75 16.36 15.35 9.31
C GLY A 75 15.35 14.76 10.30
N ILE A 76 15.52 15.03 11.59
CA ILE A 76 14.58 14.61 12.64
C ILE A 76 13.23 15.27 12.44
N SER A 77 13.19 16.58 12.19
CA SER A 77 11.94 17.31 11.94
C SER A 77 11.18 16.76 10.73
N TYR A 78 11.88 16.51 9.63
CA TYR A 78 11.28 15.89 8.44
C TYR A 78 10.77 14.47 8.72
N SER A 79 11.51 13.66 9.48
CA SER A 79 11.10 12.31 9.88
C SER A 79 9.85 12.33 10.76
N MET A 80 9.76 13.31 11.68
CA MET A 80 8.56 13.51 12.50
C MET A 80 7.37 13.90 11.64
N LEU A 81 7.53 14.80 10.67
CA LEU A 81 6.45 15.15 9.74
C LEU A 81 5.98 13.93 8.93
N ARG A 82 6.89 13.08 8.47
CA ARG A 82 6.52 11.82 7.79
C ARG A 82 5.76 10.87 8.71
N LEU A 83 6.15 10.77 9.98
CA LEU A 83 5.44 9.95 10.97
C LEU A 83 4.02 10.45 11.18
N VAL A 84 3.85 11.77 11.33
CA VAL A 84 2.52 12.40 11.44
C VAL A 84 1.70 12.16 10.17
N SER A 85 2.30 12.33 8.99
CA SER A 85 1.63 12.02 7.71
C SER A 85 1.12 10.57 7.67
N THR A 86 1.95 9.62 8.10
CA THR A 86 1.58 8.21 8.19
C THR A 86 0.40 8.02 9.14
N ALA A 87 0.47 8.59 10.34
CA ALA A 87 -0.61 8.50 11.32
C ALA A 87 -1.94 9.07 10.78
N LEU A 88 -1.89 10.22 10.09
CA LEU A 88 -3.06 10.83 9.48
C LEU A 88 -3.69 9.94 8.40
N LEU A 89 -2.88 9.28 7.56
CA LEU A 89 -3.38 8.32 6.57
C LEU A 89 -4.09 7.12 7.21
N PHE A 90 -3.56 6.62 8.33
CA PHE A 90 -4.21 5.52 9.06
C PHE A 90 -5.49 5.96 9.77
N MET A 91 -5.49 7.13 10.39
CA MET A 91 -6.64 7.64 11.14
C MET A 91 -7.81 8.03 10.22
N ASN A 92 -7.51 8.46 8.99
CA ASN A 92 -8.50 8.91 8.02
C ASN A 92 -8.62 7.94 6.84
N ASP A 93 -8.39 6.66 7.06
CA ASP A 93 -8.50 5.64 6.01
C ASP A 93 -9.91 5.63 5.42
N ALA A 94 -10.00 5.80 4.10
CA ALA A 94 -11.27 5.90 3.37
C ALA A 94 -12.15 4.65 3.51
N ARG A 95 -11.59 3.52 3.95
CA ARG A 95 -12.36 2.32 4.27
C ARG A 95 -13.29 2.50 5.47
N MET A 96 -12.95 3.36 6.42
CA MET A 96 -13.79 3.60 7.59
C MET A 96 -15.14 4.22 7.21
N PRO A 97 -15.20 5.41 6.57
CA PRO A 97 -16.46 5.99 6.14
C PRO A 97 -17.16 5.14 5.06
N ALA A 98 -16.42 4.41 4.23
CA ALA A 98 -17.01 3.46 3.30
C ALA A 98 -17.71 2.29 4.03
N SER A 99 -17.15 1.80 5.13
CA SER A 99 -17.79 0.76 5.98
C SER A 99 -19.09 1.24 6.59
N GLU A 100 -19.13 2.46 7.11
CA GLU A 100 -20.33 3.07 7.68
C GLU A 100 -21.42 3.24 6.61
N TYR A 101 -21.05 3.71 5.42
CA TYR A 101 -21.97 3.85 4.31
C TYR A 101 -22.54 2.50 3.87
N ILE A 102 -21.70 1.46 3.74
CA ILE A 102 -22.17 0.12 3.39
C ILE A 102 -23.10 -0.43 4.47
N ALA A 103 -22.82 -0.17 5.75
CA ALA A 103 -23.71 -0.58 6.83
C ALA A 103 -25.10 0.10 6.75
N SER A 104 -25.19 1.29 6.15
CA SER A 104 -26.45 2.00 5.93
C SER A 104 -27.24 1.50 4.71
N LEU A 105 -26.61 0.73 3.81
CA LEU A 105 -27.28 0.21 2.62
C LEU A 105 -28.35 -0.86 2.99
N ARG A 106 -29.40 -0.89 2.20
CA ARG A 106 -30.40 -1.96 2.31
C ARG A 106 -29.84 -3.26 1.73
N GLY A 107 -29.34 -4.13 2.62
CA GLY A 107 -28.70 -5.40 2.22
C GLY A 107 -29.63 -6.60 2.11
N TYR A 108 -30.90 -6.51 2.59
CA TYR A 108 -31.86 -7.63 2.56
C TYR A 108 -32.13 -8.10 1.12
N LYS A 109 -31.89 -9.38 0.86
CA LYS A 109 -31.97 -10.01 -0.48
C LYS A 109 -31.01 -9.41 -1.53
N LYS A 110 -30.01 -8.65 -1.13
CA LYS A 110 -29.00 -8.04 -2.01
C LYS A 110 -27.66 -8.77 -1.88
N THR A 111 -26.93 -8.81 -2.98
CA THR A 111 -25.58 -9.38 -3.03
C THR A 111 -24.54 -8.27 -3.14
N ILE A 112 -23.41 -8.48 -2.50
CA ILE A 112 -22.26 -7.56 -2.54
C ILE A 112 -20.99 -8.29 -2.94
N GLU A 113 -20.29 -7.78 -3.95
CA GLU A 113 -18.94 -8.21 -4.28
C GLU A 113 -17.94 -7.07 -4.03
N TYR A 114 -16.71 -7.42 -3.65
CA TYR A 114 -15.68 -6.45 -3.29
C TYR A 114 -14.29 -6.93 -3.67
N THR A 115 -13.39 -5.98 -3.97
CA THR A 115 -12.02 -6.23 -4.38
C THR A 115 -11.10 -6.61 -3.20
N LEU A 116 -9.77 -6.60 -3.40
CA LEU A 116 -8.80 -7.19 -2.45
C LEU A 116 -8.69 -6.48 -1.12
N TYR A 117 -8.84 -5.14 -1.12
CA TYR A 117 -8.67 -4.30 0.07
C TYR A 117 -9.98 -3.63 0.49
N PRO A 118 -11.00 -4.44 0.81
CA PRO A 118 -12.35 -3.93 1.06
C PRO A 118 -12.40 -3.16 2.39
N PRO A 119 -13.46 -2.32 2.55
CA PRO A 119 -13.86 -1.84 3.85
C PRO A 119 -14.40 -3.00 4.71
N ILE A 120 -14.74 -2.73 5.95
CA ILE A 120 -15.37 -3.72 6.82
C ILE A 120 -16.80 -3.94 6.34
N ILE A 121 -17.13 -5.17 5.96
CA ILE A 121 -18.45 -5.56 5.45
C ILE A 121 -19.08 -6.56 6.42
N ASN A 122 -20.23 -6.20 6.96
CA ASN A 122 -21.05 -7.14 7.72
C ASN A 122 -21.73 -8.12 6.75
N LYS A 123 -21.13 -9.29 6.57
CA LYS A 123 -21.63 -10.31 5.63
C LYS A 123 -23.05 -10.79 5.93
N LYS A 124 -23.50 -10.71 7.20
CA LYS A 124 -24.85 -11.10 7.59
C LYS A 124 -25.93 -10.13 7.12
N GLN A 125 -25.55 -8.92 6.74
CA GLN A 125 -26.44 -7.89 6.21
C GLN A 125 -26.91 -8.22 4.80
N PHE A 126 -26.10 -8.97 4.03
CA PHE A 126 -26.34 -9.28 2.63
C PHE A 126 -26.73 -10.74 2.44
N TYR A 127 -27.52 -11.02 1.41
CA TYR A 127 -27.86 -12.38 1.00
C TYR A 127 -26.62 -13.16 0.56
N GLY A 128 -25.68 -12.51 -0.14
CA GLY A 128 -24.40 -13.05 -0.53
C GLY A 128 -23.32 -11.97 -0.47
N ALA A 129 -22.16 -12.34 0.05
CA ALA A 129 -20.98 -11.46 0.10
C ALA A 129 -19.74 -12.23 -0.35
N ALA A 130 -19.11 -11.79 -1.43
CA ALA A 130 -17.97 -12.47 -2.03
C ALA A 130 -16.80 -11.51 -2.29
N ARG A 131 -15.58 -12.00 -2.06
CA ARG A 131 -14.36 -11.30 -2.44
C ARG A 131 -13.98 -11.69 -3.85
N ASN A 132 -13.72 -10.69 -4.64
CA ASN A 132 -13.27 -10.83 -6.00
C ASN A 132 -11.73 -10.72 -6.06
N TYR A 133 -11.08 -11.62 -6.81
CA TYR A 133 -9.64 -11.63 -7.02
C TYR A 133 -9.33 -11.42 -8.50
N PRO A 134 -8.53 -10.42 -8.85
CA PRO A 134 -7.99 -10.31 -10.20
C PRO A 134 -7.19 -11.55 -10.58
N ILE A 135 -7.30 -12.03 -11.82
CA ILE A 135 -6.63 -13.24 -12.33
C ILE A 135 -5.12 -13.19 -12.11
N TYR A 136 -4.49 -12.03 -12.28
CA TYR A 136 -3.03 -11.91 -12.14
C TYR A 136 -2.51 -12.15 -10.71
N PHE A 137 -3.41 -12.17 -9.69
CA PHE A 137 -3.03 -12.56 -8.33
C PHE A 137 -3.11 -14.06 -8.08
N VAL A 138 -3.79 -14.76 -8.96
CA VAL A 138 -4.12 -16.16 -8.73
C VAL A 138 -3.82 -16.91 -10.01
N LYS A 139 -2.56 -17.35 -10.16
CA LYS A 139 -2.23 -18.36 -11.15
C LYS A 139 -2.75 -19.70 -10.61
N TYR A 140 -3.94 -20.07 -11.02
CA TYR A 140 -4.40 -21.46 -10.84
C TYR A 140 -3.98 -22.28 -12.08
N PRO A 141 -3.58 -23.53 -11.88
CA PRO A 141 -3.62 -24.50 -12.97
C PRO A 141 -5.03 -24.53 -13.54
N ASP A 142 -5.16 -24.64 -14.87
CA ASP A 142 -6.43 -24.56 -15.61
C ASP A 142 -7.49 -25.57 -15.16
N ASP A 143 -7.10 -26.59 -14.41
CA ASP A 143 -7.91 -27.70 -13.90
C ASP A 143 -8.39 -27.51 -12.46
N ILE A 144 -7.96 -26.47 -11.74
CA ILE A 144 -8.38 -26.20 -10.36
C ILE A 144 -9.40 -25.07 -10.32
N VAL A 145 -10.67 -25.41 -10.22
CA VAL A 145 -11.74 -24.45 -9.93
C VAL A 145 -11.64 -24.04 -8.46
N PRO A 146 -11.45 -22.74 -8.12
CA PRO A 146 -11.38 -22.30 -6.76
C PRO A 146 -12.70 -22.56 -6.03
N THR A 147 -12.66 -23.41 -5.03
CA THR A 147 -13.80 -23.59 -4.11
C THR A 147 -13.82 -22.44 -3.11
N GLY A 148 -14.99 -21.84 -2.86
CA GLY A 148 -15.16 -20.88 -1.78
C GLY A 148 -15.28 -19.41 -2.18
N GLY A 149 -16.08 -19.08 -3.21
CA GLY A 149 -16.52 -17.70 -3.47
C GLY A 149 -15.42 -16.77 -3.97
N ARG A 150 -14.43 -17.33 -4.66
CA ARG A 150 -13.43 -16.56 -5.42
C ARG A 150 -13.95 -16.46 -6.84
N PHE A 151 -14.24 -15.25 -7.25
CA PHE A 151 -14.69 -14.99 -8.62
C PHE A 151 -13.59 -14.23 -9.34
N GLU A 152 -13.38 -14.61 -10.58
CA GLU A 152 -12.41 -13.95 -11.45
C GLU A 152 -13.12 -12.84 -12.23
N TYR A 153 -12.42 -11.74 -12.47
CA TYR A 153 -12.93 -10.64 -13.28
C TYR A 153 -12.78 -10.87 -14.78
N ASN A 154 -12.25 -12.02 -15.20
CA ASN A 154 -12.07 -12.35 -16.59
C ASN A 154 -13.35 -12.26 -17.44
N GLN A 155 -14.51 -12.29 -16.79
CA GLN A 155 -15.81 -12.11 -17.43
C GLN A 155 -16.28 -10.64 -17.44
N GLY A 156 -15.53 -9.74 -16.81
CA GLY A 156 -15.84 -8.30 -16.77
C GLY A 156 -17.24 -8.00 -16.23
N GLU A 157 -17.96 -7.12 -16.92
CA GLU A 157 -19.34 -6.72 -16.59
C GLU A 157 -20.31 -7.91 -16.59
N GLN A 158 -20.20 -8.78 -17.60
CA GLN A 158 -21.12 -9.91 -17.74
C GLN A 158 -21.03 -10.87 -16.56
N GLY A 159 -19.82 -11.13 -16.07
CA GLY A 159 -19.64 -11.97 -14.89
C GLY A 159 -20.34 -11.45 -13.64
N LEU A 160 -20.33 -10.13 -13.39
CA LEU A 160 -21.07 -9.52 -12.29
C LEU A 160 -22.59 -9.64 -12.49
N ILE A 161 -23.06 -9.52 -13.73
CA ILE A 161 -24.47 -9.67 -14.08
C ILE A 161 -24.94 -11.10 -13.84
N ASP A 162 -24.18 -12.08 -14.30
CA ASP A 162 -24.50 -13.52 -14.19
C ASP A 162 -24.53 -13.99 -12.72
N ARG A 163 -23.65 -13.44 -11.90
CA ARG A 163 -23.64 -13.70 -10.45
C ARG A 163 -24.69 -12.89 -9.66
N ASN A 164 -25.47 -12.08 -10.36
CA ASN A 164 -26.54 -11.27 -9.77
C ASN A 164 -26.05 -10.28 -8.70
N VAL A 165 -24.91 -9.64 -8.95
CA VAL A 165 -24.30 -8.68 -8.04
C VAL A 165 -25.13 -7.40 -8.00
N ASP A 166 -25.60 -7.00 -6.82
CA ASP A 166 -26.33 -5.76 -6.61
C ASP A 166 -25.41 -4.60 -6.25
N TYR A 167 -24.41 -4.84 -5.40
CA TYR A 167 -23.41 -3.85 -5.02
C TYR A 167 -22.01 -4.33 -5.33
N PHE A 168 -21.22 -3.46 -5.96
CA PHE A 168 -19.84 -3.73 -6.29
C PHE A 168 -18.93 -2.67 -5.68
N VAL A 169 -18.00 -3.11 -4.82
CA VAL A 169 -17.08 -2.24 -4.08
C VAL A 169 -15.67 -2.46 -4.60
N ILE A 170 -15.06 -1.39 -5.09
CA ILE A 170 -13.70 -1.44 -5.61
C ILE A 170 -12.76 -0.55 -4.80
N ASP A 171 -11.49 -0.95 -4.76
CA ASP A 171 -10.40 -0.20 -4.13
C ASP A 171 -9.33 0.19 -5.15
N SER A 172 -8.67 1.35 -4.91
CA SER A 172 -7.64 1.86 -5.83
C SER A 172 -6.40 0.97 -5.93
N PHE A 173 -6.07 0.22 -4.89
CA PHE A 173 -4.92 -0.70 -4.95
C PHE A 173 -5.17 -1.89 -5.88
N THR A 174 -6.43 -2.28 -6.03
CA THR A 174 -6.81 -3.32 -6.99
C THR A 174 -6.83 -2.76 -8.41
N TYR A 175 -7.60 -1.71 -8.68
CA TYR A 175 -7.76 -1.24 -10.04
C TYR A 175 -6.53 -0.50 -10.60
N SER A 176 -5.75 0.20 -9.77
CA SER A 176 -4.54 0.90 -10.25
C SER A 176 -3.49 -0.04 -10.85
N ARG A 177 -3.45 -1.29 -10.42
CA ARG A 177 -2.55 -2.30 -10.99
C ARG A 177 -2.90 -2.66 -12.43
N LEU A 178 -4.16 -2.45 -12.80
CA LEU A 178 -4.67 -2.73 -14.15
C LEU A 178 -4.37 -1.61 -15.15
N TYR A 179 -3.73 -0.52 -14.72
CA TYR A 179 -3.27 0.53 -15.64
C TYR A 179 -1.88 0.26 -16.22
N THR A 180 -1.19 -0.78 -15.76
CA THR A 180 0.15 -1.12 -16.26
C THR A 180 0.02 -1.88 -17.58
N ASP A 181 0.64 -1.41 -18.64
CA ASP A 181 0.55 -1.99 -19.98
C ASP A 181 0.93 -3.48 -20.04
N SER A 182 1.90 -3.90 -19.22
CA SER A 182 2.31 -5.31 -19.15
C SER A 182 1.19 -6.22 -18.61
N ILE A 183 0.42 -5.76 -17.63
CA ILE A 183 -0.70 -6.51 -17.05
C ILE A 183 -1.89 -6.51 -18.02
N CYS A 184 -2.18 -5.36 -18.63
CA CYS A 184 -3.28 -5.24 -19.57
C CYS A 184 -3.09 -6.05 -20.87
N LYS A 185 -1.86 -6.34 -21.28
CA LYS A 185 -1.60 -7.23 -22.43
C LYS A 185 -2.09 -8.66 -22.19
N THR A 186 -2.04 -9.13 -20.96
CA THR A 186 -2.45 -10.50 -20.60
C THR A 186 -3.89 -10.58 -20.06
N ASN A 187 -4.44 -9.46 -19.59
CA ASN A 187 -5.75 -9.39 -18.94
C ASN A 187 -6.61 -8.27 -19.57
N ILE A 188 -6.82 -8.33 -20.88
CA ILE A 188 -7.48 -7.27 -21.65
C ILE A 188 -8.90 -7.02 -21.14
N VAL A 189 -9.69 -8.07 -20.96
CA VAL A 189 -11.11 -7.97 -20.56
C VAL A 189 -11.24 -7.27 -19.21
N GLU A 190 -10.39 -7.61 -18.26
CA GLU A 190 -10.37 -7.06 -16.93
C GLU A 190 -9.91 -5.59 -16.93
N CYS A 191 -8.86 -5.27 -17.67
CA CYS A 191 -8.39 -3.89 -17.82
C CYS A 191 -9.45 -3.00 -18.46
N ASP A 192 -10.08 -3.46 -19.52
CA ASP A 192 -11.14 -2.72 -20.21
C ASP A 192 -12.38 -2.53 -19.33
N PHE A 193 -12.74 -3.57 -18.58
CA PHE A 193 -13.82 -3.49 -17.60
C PHE A 193 -13.58 -2.39 -16.57
N PHE A 194 -12.44 -2.39 -15.87
CA PHE A 194 -12.16 -1.38 -14.85
C PHE A 194 -12.00 0.02 -15.45
N LYS A 195 -11.35 0.17 -16.60
CA LYS A 195 -11.25 1.45 -17.32
C LYS A 195 -12.63 2.01 -17.66
N ASN A 196 -13.51 1.17 -18.18
CA ASN A 196 -14.86 1.58 -18.56
C ASN A 196 -15.74 1.86 -17.33
N LEU A 197 -15.60 1.08 -16.26
CA LEU A 197 -16.32 1.30 -15.00
C LEU A 197 -15.94 2.66 -14.39
N LEU A 198 -14.63 2.93 -14.28
CA LEU A 198 -14.11 4.19 -13.74
C LEU A 198 -14.48 5.41 -14.61
N ALA A 199 -14.55 5.23 -15.92
CA ALA A 199 -14.98 6.25 -16.87
C ALA A 199 -16.51 6.43 -16.92
N GLY A 200 -17.30 5.66 -16.15
CA GLY A 200 -18.76 5.72 -16.17
C GLY A 200 -19.41 5.24 -17.49
N LYS A 201 -18.68 4.46 -18.29
CA LYS A 201 -19.18 3.93 -19.58
C LYS A 201 -20.02 2.67 -19.42
N ILE A 202 -19.94 1.98 -18.26
CA ILE A 202 -20.73 0.80 -17.94
C ILE A 202 -22.11 1.25 -17.47
N LYS A 203 -23.14 0.89 -18.20
CA LYS A 203 -24.52 1.32 -17.92
C LYS A 203 -25.23 0.46 -16.86
N SER A 204 -24.79 -0.77 -16.69
CA SER A 204 -25.38 -1.72 -15.73
C SER A 204 -25.01 -1.42 -14.27
N PHE A 205 -24.01 -0.58 -14.05
CA PHE A 205 -23.57 -0.19 -12.71
C PHE A 205 -23.46 1.36 -12.62
N ARG A 206 -24.08 1.90 -11.57
CA ARG A 206 -24.05 3.33 -11.25
C ARG A 206 -23.17 3.55 -10.01
N LEU A 207 -22.27 4.54 -10.07
CA LEU A 207 -21.52 4.97 -8.89
C LEU A 207 -22.50 5.57 -7.86
N LEU A 208 -22.53 4.99 -6.67
CA LEU A 208 -23.29 5.50 -5.53
C LEU A 208 -22.47 6.52 -4.73
N LYS A 209 -21.25 6.13 -4.38
CA LYS A 209 -20.41 6.95 -3.51
C LYS A 209 -18.93 6.64 -3.74
N GLU A 210 -18.14 7.69 -3.60
CA GLU A 210 -16.68 7.64 -3.59
C GLU A 210 -16.18 8.17 -2.26
N PHE A 211 -15.15 7.51 -1.72
CA PHE A 211 -14.46 7.89 -0.49
C PHE A 211 -12.97 7.97 -0.77
N THR A 212 -12.39 9.09 -0.47
CA THR A 212 -10.95 9.35 -0.61
C THR A 212 -10.49 10.26 0.50
N TYR A 213 -9.26 10.10 0.92
CA TYR A 213 -8.60 11.02 1.82
C TYR A 213 -7.21 11.34 1.28
N SER A 214 -6.92 12.62 1.15
CA SER A 214 -5.62 13.14 0.74
C SER A 214 -4.98 13.93 1.87
N LEU A 215 -3.70 13.74 2.09
CA LEU A 215 -2.94 14.54 3.04
C LEU A 215 -2.97 16.03 2.61
N PRO A 216 -3.10 16.97 3.56
CA PRO A 216 -2.90 18.38 3.26
C PRO A 216 -1.55 18.63 2.59
N SER A 217 -1.49 19.58 1.67
CA SER A 217 -0.33 19.82 0.79
C SER A 217 0.97 20.18 1.52
N TYR A 218 0.87 20.70 2.75
CA TYR A 218 2.02 21.03 3.60
C TYR A 218 2.63 19.83 4.32
N PHE A 219 2.00 18.66 4.27
CA PHE A 219 2.59 17.42 4.77
C PHE A 219 3.34 16.68 3.65
N PRO A 220 4.39 15.91 3.99
CA PRO A 220 5.03 15.01 3.05
C PRO A 220 3.99 14.05 2.45
N GLN A 221 3.86 14.09 1.12
CA GLN A 221 2.92 13.19 0.43
C GLN A 221 3.50 11.78 0.42
N LEU A 222 2.76 10.84 0.97
CA LEU A 222 3.16 9.44 1.10
C LEU A 222 2.20 8.55 0.33
N THR A 223 2.76 7.71 -0.52
CA THR A 223 2.03 6.59 -1.15
C THR A 223 2.40 5.31 -0.41
N MET A 224 1.46 4.74 0.31
CA MET A 224 1.67 3.51 1.09
C MET A 224 0.81 2.39 0.52
N THR A 225 1.43 1.26 0.24
CA THR A 225 0.71 0.07 -0.21
C THR A 225 -0.21 -0.43 0.91
N ALA A 226 -1.45 -0.70 0.59
CA ALA A 226 -2.49 -1.23 1.47
C ALA A 226 -2.98 -0.28 2.59
N VAL A 227 -2.61 1.01 2.55
CA VAL A 227 -3.09 2.05 3.48
C VAL A 227 -3.85 3.12 2.71
N ASN A 228 -5.04 3.46 3.18
CA ASN A 228 -5.90 4.50 2.64
C ASN A 228 -6.16 4.40 1.12
N PRO A 229 -6.72 3.28 0.62
CA PRO A 229 -7.16 3.20 -0.77
C PRO A 229 -8.34 4.13 -1.01
N GLU A 230 -8.43 4.70 -2.20
CA GLU A 230 -9.70 5.25 -2.66
C GLU A 230 -10.72 4.11 -2.77
N MET A 231 -11.94 4.36 -2.28
CA MET A 231 -13.03 3.40 -2.30
C MET A 231 -14.17 3.90 -3.16
N ARG A 232 -14.66 3.07 -4.09
CA ARG A 232 -15.85 3.36 -4.88
C ARG A 232 -16.89 2.27 -4.72
N ILE A 233 -18.13 2.67 -4.52
CA ILE A 233 -19.27 1.78 -4.32
C ILE A 233 -20.24 1.99 -5.47
N TYR A 234 -20.51 0.92 -6.18
CA TYR A 234 -21.43 0.90 -7.31
C TYR A 234 -22.66 0.08 -6.98
N GLU A 235 -23.79 0.47 -7.54
CA GLU A 235 -25.05 -0.26 -7.51
C GLU A 235 -25.46 -0.67 -8.91
N ARG A 236 -25.99 -1.88 -9.04
CA ARG A 236 -26.54 -2.37 -10.29
C ARG A 236 -27.81 -1.61 -10.65
N VAL A 237 -27.85 -1.09 -11.87
CA VAL A 237 -29.07 -0.52 -12.48
C VAL A 237 -29.85 -1.69 -13.10
N ARG A 238 -31.09 -1.87 -12.67
CA ARG A 238 -32.00 -2.88 -13.22
C ARG A 238 -32.98 -2.26 -14.18
#